data_530e9e816f7b11921d601e5a0f9682bf
#
_entry.id   530e9e816f7b11921d601e5a0f9682bf
#
_cell.length_a   1.000
_cell.length_b   1.000
_cell.length_c   1.000
_cell.angle_alpha   90.00
_cell.angle_beta   90.00
_cell.angle_gamma   90.00
#
_symmetry.space_group_name_H-M   'P 1'
#
loop_
_entity.id
_entity.type
_entity.pdbx_description
1 polymer ?
#
loop_
_entity_poly.entity_id
_entity_poly.type
_entity_poly.pdbx_seq_one_letter_code
_entity_poly.pdbx_strand_id
1 'polypeptide(L)'
;MLARLKYINRRVSKFALLSLRRTSMSALRIGFHLLTQFLSYFNLSPLEIDAIRLSLSVAVSSMIWSLPLAIFVAWLLARKNFYGKSLITGIIHLPLVLPPVVIGYLLLVAMGRNGFIGKYLYQWFGLSFGFSWKGAVLASAVVAFPLVVRAIRLSLESIDIKLEQAAQTLGASPWRVFFTITFPLSLPGVLAGGVLGFARSLGEFGATITFVSNIAGETQTIPLAMYSFIQSPGAEAEAARLCVFAIILSLISLLLSEWLSKRMQKKLGQVNVAN
;
A
#
# COMPACT_ATOMS: atom_id res chain seq x y z
N MET A 1 55.07 -56.71 -16.36
CA MET A 1 55.02 -55.34 -15.82
C MET A 1 53.82 -54.55 -16.40
N LEU A 2 53.59 -54.53 -17.68
CA LEU A 2 52.49 -53.82 -18.38
C LEU A 2 51.09 -54.22 -17.98
N ALA A 3 50.82 -55.52 -17.65
CA ALA A 3 49.51 -55.99 -17.25
C ALA A 3 49.07 -55.48 -15.87
N ARG A 4 50.02 -55.30 -14.90
CA ARG A 4 49.74 -54.70 -13.59
C ARG A 4 49.43 -53.22 -13.68
N LEU A 5 50.06 -52.47 -14.54
CA LEU A 5 49.78 -51.05 -14.77
C LEU A 5 48.36 -50.81 -15.38
N LYS A 6 47.94 -51.66 -16.33
CA LYS A 6 46.57 -51.61 -16.89
C LYS A 6 45.51 -51.93 -15.86
N TYR A 7 45.78 -52.85 -14.94
CA TYR A 7 44.84 -53.21 -13.87
C TYR A 7 44.66 -52.09 -12.81
N ILE A 8 45.76 -51.46 -12.43
CA ILE A 8 45.78 -50.34 -11.50
C ILE A 8 45.03 -49.15 -12.12
N ASN A 9 45.30 -48.84 -13.38
CA ASN A 9 44.65 -47.71 -14.08
C ASN A 9 43.15 -47.91 -14.23
N ARG A 10 42.65 -49.13 -14.46
CA ARG A 10 41.20 -49.44 -14.52
C ARG A 10 40.57 -49.36 -13.13
N ARG A 11 41.24 -49.68 -12.03
CA ARG A 11 40.69 -49.51 -10.68
C ARG A 11 40.62 -48.06 -10.27
N VAL A 12 41.65 -47.27 -10.53
CA VAL A 12 41.71 -45.84 -10.22
C VAL A 12 40.64 -45.06 -11.03
N SER A 13 40.48 -45.38 -12.32
CA SER A 13 39.45 -44.74 -13.13
C SER A 13 38.03 -45.10 -12.67
N LYS A 14 37.75 -46.36 -12.25
CA LYS A 14 36.48 -46.73 -11.66
C LYS A 14 36.19 -46.07 -10.31
N PHE A 15 37.22 -45.93 -9.46
CA PHE A 15 37.05 -45.24 -8.19
C PHE A 15 36.85 -43.72 -8.38
N ALA A 16 37.55 -43.09 -9.33
CA ALA A 16 37.34 -41.70 -9.68
C ALA A 16 35.96 -41.44 -10.29
N LEU A 17 35.47 -42.32 -11.16
CA LEU A 17 34.10 -42.24 -11.73
C LEU A 17 33.02 -42.48 -10.68
N LEU A 18 33.23 -43.36 -9.71
CA LEU A 18 32.31 -43.61 -8.61
C LEU A 18 32.25 -42.45 -7.61
N SER A 19 33.41 -41.83 -7.32
CA SER A 19 33.49 -40.65 -6.45
C SER A 19 32.85 -39.41 -7.10
N LEU A 20 33.09 -39.16 -8.40
CA LEU A 20 32.46 -38.08 -9.14
C LEU A 20 30.94 -38.28 -9.28
N ARG A 21 30.50 -39.52 -9.43
CA ARG A 21 29.04 -39.83 -9.48
C ARG A 21 28.38 -39.66 -8.12
N ARG A 22 29.05 -39.95 -7.01
CA ARG A 22 28.55 -39.70 -5.65
C ARG A 22 28.49 -38.22 -5.31
N THR A 23 29.52 -37.42 -5.68
CA THR A 23 29.52 -35.97 -5.45
C THR A 23 28.50 -35.25 -6.31
N SER A 24 28.29 -35.66 -7.58
CA SER A 24 27.24 -35.07 -8.41
C SER A 24 25.83 -35.41 -7.93
N MET A 25 25.60 -36.64 -7.43
CA MET A 25 24.30 -37.03 -6.88
C MET A 25 24.01 -36.36 -5.54
N SER A 26 25.01 -36.12 -4.69
CA SER A 26 24.82 -35.35 -3.45
C SER A 26 24.58 -33.87 -3.72
N ALA A 27 25.29 -33.26 -4.67
CA ALA A 27 25.03 -31.87 -5.09
C ALA A 27 23.63 -31.69 -5.71
N LEU A 28 23.18 -32.64 -6.53
CA LEU A 28 21.82 -32.65 -7.07
C LEU A 28 20.75 -32.83 -5.97
N ARG A 29 21.00 -33.71 -4.98
CA ARG A 29 20.10 -33.85 -3.84
C ARG A 29 20.03 -32.60 -2.98
N ILE A 30 21.17 -31.96 -2.71
CA ILE A 30 21.22 -30.68 -1.97
C ILE A 30 20.51 -29.59 -2.77
N GLY A 31 20.76 -29.48 -4.05
CA GLY A 31 20.06 -28.53 -4.92
C GLY A 31 18.54 -28.75 -4.99
N PHE A 32 18.12 -30.03 -5.10
CA PHE A 32 16.69 -30.37 -5.06
C PHE A 32 16.05 -30.13 -3.69
N HIS A 33 16.78 -30.39 -2.60
CA HIS A 33 16.30 -30.10 -1.24
C HIS A 33 16.20 -28.59 -0.98
N LEU A 34 17.18 -27.82 -1.43
CA LEU A 34 17.12 -26.36 -1.39
C LEU A 34 15.99 -25.80 -2.25
N LEU A 35 15.75 -26.38 -3.43
CA LEU A 35 14.65 -25.98 -4.31
C LEU A 35 13.29 -26.32 -3.69
N THR A 36 13.14 -27.51 -3.10
CA THR A 36 11.90 -27.91 -2.41
C THR A 36 11.68 -27.08 -1.15
N GLN A 37 12.72 -26.77 -0.38
CA GLN A 37 12.63 -25.83 0.74
C GLN A 37 12.27 -24.42 0.25
N PHE A 38 12.87 -23.94 -0.83
CA PHE A 38 12.53 -22.65 -1.42
C PHE A 38 11.07 -22.60 -1.90
N LEU A 39 10.60 -23.66 -2.57
CA LEU A 39 9.21 -23.77 -3.02
C LEU A 39 8.23 -23.92 -1.84
N SER A 40 8.60 -24.68 -0.80
CA SER A 40 7.79 -24.79 0.42
C SER A 40 7.72 -23.48 1.21
N TYR A 41 8.75 -22.62 1.06
CA TYR A 41 8.74 -21.29 1.65
C TYR A 41 7.64 -20.39 1.06
N PHE A 42 7.18 -20.66 -0.16
CA PHE A 42 6.07 -19.95 -0.81
C PHE A 42 4.69 -20.60 -0.59
N ASN A 43 4.59 -21.71 0.14
CA ASN A 43 3.31 -22.26 0.54
C ASN A 43 2.71 -21.38 1.66
N LEU A 44 1.85 -20.45 1.24
CA LEU A 44 1.14 -19.56 2.15
C LEU A 44 0.08 -20.34 2.93
N SER A 45 0.04 -20.14 4.23
CA SER A 45 -1.04 -20.64 5.07
C SER A 45 -2.36 -19.91 4.77
N PRO A 46 -3.52 -20.49 5.08
CA PRO A 46 -4.80 -19.81 4.94
C PRO A 46 -4.84 -18.43 5.62
N LEU A 47 -4.24 -18.32 6.81
CA LEU A 47 -4.17 -17.06 7.57
C LEU A 47 -3.34 -16.00 6.85
N GLU A 48 -2.24 -16.38 6.18
CA GLU A 48 -1.43 -15.45 5.38
C GLU A 48 -2.20 -14.94 4.15
N ILE A 49 -2.92 -15.85 3.47
CA ILE A 49 -3.76 -15.49 2.31
C ILE A 49 -4.87 -14.52 2.73
N ASP A 50 -5.54 -14.80 3.84
CA ASP A 50 -6.60 -13.94 4.37
C ASP A 50 -6.04 -12.56 4.75
N ALA A 51 -4.88 -12.49 5.39
CA ALA A 51 -4.22 -11.23 5.74
C ALA A 51 -3.86 -10.40 4.49
N ILE A 52 -3.34 -11.04 3.43
CA ILE A 52 -3.02 -10.37 2.16
C ILE A 52 -4.31 -9.86 1.50
N ARG A 53 -5.34 -10.70 1.38
CA ARG A 53 -6.63 -10.33 0.79
C ARG A 53 -7.28 -9.17 1.54
N LEU A 54 -7.27 -9.23 2.87
CA LEU A 54 -7.85 -8.20 3.71
C LEU A 54 -7.09 -6.88 3.58
N SER A 55 -5.74 -6.91 3.59
CA SER A 55 -4.93 -5.71 3.39
C SER A 55 -5.20 -5.04 2.05
N LEU A 56 -5.29 -5.81 0.96
CA LEU A 56 -5.61 -5.28 -0.35
C LEU A 56 -7.03 -4.69 -0.38
N SER A 57 -8.02 -5.40 0.18
CA SER A 57 -9.40 -4.91 0.29
C SER A 57 -9.48 -3.60 1.07
N VAL A 58 -8.83 -3.52 2.23
CA VAL A 58 -8.79 -2.32 3.07
C VAL A 58 -8.12 -1.17 2.33
N ALA A 59 -6.95 -1.39 1.73
CA ALA A 59 -6.21 -0.35 1.03
C ALA A 59 -6.96 0.18 -0.21
N VAL A 60 -7.55 -0.70 -1.02
CA VAL A 60 -8.36 -0.30 -2.18
C VAL A 60 -9.60 0.46 -1.73
N SER A 61 -10.35 -0.08 -0.76
CA SER A 61 -11.58 0.55 -0.26
C SER A 61 -11.29 1.91 0.38
N SER A 62 -10.21 2.03 1.14
CA SER A 62 -9.82 3.32 1.73
C SER A 62 -9.55 4.38 0.65
N MET A 63 -8.94 4.01 -0.48
CA MET A 63 -8.71 4.93 -1.60
C MET A 63 -10.00 5.26 -2.36
N ILE A 64 -10.87 4.29 -2.63
CA ILE A 64 -12.15 4.54 -3.30
C ILE A 64 -12.98 5.58 -2.55
N TRP A 65 -13.04 5.49 -1.23
CA TRP A 65 -13.82 6.43 -0.41
C TRP A 65 -13.12 7.76 -0.13
N SER A 66 -11.80 7.74 0.09
CA SER A 66 -11.06 8.96 0.44
C SER A 66 -10.68 9.81 -0.78
N LEU A 67 -10.44 9.21 -1.96
CA LEU A 67 -9.93 9.92 -3.13
C LEU A 67 -10.86 11.02 -3.64
N PRO A 68 -12.19 10.82 -3.78
CA PRO A 68 -13.09 11.90 -4.20
C PRO A 68 -13.08 13.08 -3.22
N LEU A 69 -13.08 12.78 -1.92
CA LEU A 69 -13.00 13.81 -0.89
C LEU A 69 -11.65 14.53 -0.91
N ALA A 70 -10.56 13.79 -1.11
CA ALA A 70 -9.21 14.35 -1.21
C ALA A 70 -9.05 15.27 -2.44
N ILE A 71 -9.65 14.93 -3.58
CA ILE A 71 -9.67 15.77 -4.78
C ILE A 71 -10.41 17.07 -4.49
N PHE A 72 -11.58 16.99 -3.90
CA PHE A 72 -12.38 18.17 -3.54
C PHE A 72 -11.62 19.08 -2.56
N VAL A 73 -11.08 18.53 -1.49
CA VAL A 73 -10.33 19.26 -0.48
C VAL A 73 -9.05 19.87 -1.06
N ALA A 74 -8.31 19.12 -1.86
CA ALA A 74 -7.11 19.62 -2.54
C ALA A 74 -7.43 20.77 -3.49
N TRP A 75 -8.51 20.67 -4.26
CA TRP A 75 -8.97 21.74 -5.13
C TRP A 75 -9.37 22.99 -4.34
N LEU A 76 -10.13 22.82 -3.25
CA LEU A 76 -10.53 23.93 -2.39
C LEU A 76 -9.31 24.65 -1.83
N LEU A 77 -8.32 23.89 -1.34
CA LEU A 77 -7.09 24.45 -0.77
C LEU A 77 -6.16 25.07 -1.85
N ALA A 78 -6.15 24.55 -3.08
CA ALA A 78 -5.32 25.08 -4.16
C ALA A 78 -5.92 26.35 -4.78
N ARG A 79 -7.24 26.42 -4.99
CA ARG A 79 -7.90 27.46 -5.80
C ARG A 79 -8.66 28.51 -5.01
N LYS A 80 -8.99 28.24 -3.75
CA LYS A 80 -9.77 29.20 -2.94
C LYS A 80 -8.93 29.78 -1.81
N ASN A 81 -9.12 31.10 -1.61
CA ASN A 81 -8.61 31.81 -0.44
C ASN A 81 -9.82 32.16 0.44
N PHE A 82 -9.80 31.69 1.66
CA PHE A 82 -10.85 31.93 2.64
C PHE A 82 -10.25 32.05 4.04
N TYR A 83 -10.98 32.71 4.92
CA TYR A 83 -10.57 32.87 6.30
C TYR A 83 -10.50 31.50 7.01
N GLY A 84 -9.41 31.23 7.74
CA GLY A 84 -9.22 29.94 8.41
C GLY A 84 -8.60 28.82 7.54
N LYS A 85 -8.18 29.10 6.27
CA LYS A 85 -7.53 28.14 5.38
C LYS A 85 -6.33 27.44 6.04
N SER A 86 -5.50 28.21 6.77
CA SER A 86 -4.33 27.66 7.47
C SER A 86 -4.72 26.67 8.57
N LEU A 87 -5.77 26.96 9.33
CA LEU A 87 -6.28 26.07 10.37
C LEU A 87 -6.80 24.77 9.78
N ILE A 88 -7.62 24.85 8.72
CA ILE A 88 -8.15 23.67 8.02
C ILE A 88 -7.01 22.84 7.42
N THR A 89 -6.02 23.51 6.82
CA THR A 89 -4.80 22.83 6.34
C THR A 89 -4.08 22.10 7.45
N GLY A 90 -3.92 22.75 8.61
CA GLY A 90 -3.32 22.14 9.81
C GLY A 90 -4.09 20.91 10.29
N ILE A 91 -5.42 21.00 10.40
CA ILE A 91 -6.28 19.88 10.82
C ILE A 91 -6.17 18.71 9.85
N ILE A 92 -6.18 18.98 8.53
CA ILE A 92 -6.05 17.92 7.50
C ILE A 92 -4.69 17.22 7.59
N HIS A 93 -3.62 17.96 7.90
CA HIS A 93 -2.27 17.41 8.00
C HIS A 93 -1.92 16.85 9.38
N LEU A 94 -2.77 17.06 10.39
CA LEU A 94 -2.57 16.58 11.75
C LEU A 94 -2.26 15.06 11.84
N PRO A 95 -2.93 14.18 11.07
CA PRO A 95 -2.62 12.76 11.08
C PRO A 95 -1.19 12.38 10.62
N LEU A 96 -0.46 13.25 9.94
CA LEU A 96 0.95 13.01 9.60
C LEU A 96 1.90 13.21 10.79
N VAL A 97 1.51 14.03 11.75
CA VAL A 97 2.34 14.40 12.90
C VAL A 97 1.99 13.57 14.13
N LEU A 98 0.71 13.24 14.30
CA LEU A 98 0.25 12.42 15.42
C LEU A 98 0.72 10.96 15.29
N PRO A 99 1.12 10.32 16.41
CA PRO A 99 1.32 8.88 16.42
C PRO A 99 0.06 8.15 15.93
N PRO A 100 0.17 7.15 15.04
CA PRO A 100 -1.00 6.45 14.50
C PRO A 100 -1.91 5.83 15.56
N VAL A 101 -1.35 5.37 16.68
CA VAL A 101 -2.10 4.85 17.84
C VAL A 101 -3.06 5.91 18.43
N VAL A 102 -2.63 7.17 18.46
CA VAL A 102 -3.49 8.28 18.95
C VAL A 102 -4.66 8.50 18.00
N ILE A 103 -4.43 8.41 16.69
CA ILE A 103 -5.50 8.52 15.69
C ILE A 103 -6.50 7.38 15.87
N GLY A 104 -6.03 6.14 16.05
CA GLY A 104 -6.88 4.98 16.32
C GLY A 104 -7.73 5.15 17.58
N TYR A 105 -7.14 5.68 18.65
CA TYR A 105 -7.87 6.00 19.89
C TYR A 105 -8.95 7.07 19.67
N LEU A 106 -8.61 8.16 18.98
CA LEU A 106 -9.58 9.21 18.66
C LEU A 106 -10.73 8.69 17.81
N LEU A 107 -10.42 7.82 16.84
CA LEU A 107 -11.45 7.14 16.02
C LEU A 107 -12.31 6.21 16.87
N LEU A 108 -11.74 5.49 17.84
CA LEU A 108 -12.49 4.62 18.73
C LEU A 108 -13.46 5.43 19.61
N VAL A 109 -13.00 6.54 20.17
CA VAL A 109 -13.85 7.45 20.98
C VAL A 109 -14.94 8.10 20.12
N ALA A 110 -14.64 8.46 18.87
CA ALA A 110 -15.60 9.14 18.01
C ALA A 110 -16.57 8.16 17.33
N MET A 111 -16.05 7.09 16.72
CA MET A 111 -16.78 6.19 15.82
C MET A 111 -17.04 4.81 16.43
N GLY A 112 -16.54 4.52 17.64
CA GLY A 112 -16.88 3.31 18.38
C GLY A 112 -18.40 3.24 18.65
N ARG A 113 -18.92 2.05 18.95
CA ARG A 113 -20.36 1.80 19.11
C ARG A 113 -21.04 2.76 20.11
N ASN A 114 -20.32 3.16 21.15
CA ASN A 114 -20.77 4.12 22.17
C ASN A 114 -20.18 5.52 21.97
N GLY A 115 -19.45 5.75 20.87
CA GLY A 115 -18.83 7.04 20.56
C GLY A 115 -19.86 8.09 20.15
N PHE A 116 -19.49 9.36 20.25
CA PHE A 116 -20.42 10.47 20.02
C PHE A 116 -20.96 10.54 18.58
N ILE A 117 -20.26 9.99 17.57
CA ILE A 117 -20.76 9.83 16.19
C ILE A 117 -21.24 8.41 15.97
N GLY A 118 -20.47 7.41 16.42
CA GLY A 118 -20.72 6.00 16.18
C GLY A 118 -22.06 5.52 16.71
N LYS A 119 -22.51 6.05 17.87
CA LYS A 119 -23.82 5.75 18.45
C LYS A 119 -24.97 6.08 17.49
N TYR A 120 -24.95 7.25 16.86
CA TYR A 120 -25.99 7.67 15.91
C TYR A 120 -25.92 6.88 14.61
N LEU A 121 -24.72 6.59 14.10
CA LEU A 121 -24.54 5.75 12.92
C LEU A 121 -25.07 4.33 13.15
N TYR A 122 -24.86 3.80 14.35
CA TYR A 122 -25.40 2.51 14.72
C TYR A 122 -26.93 2.52 14.87
N GLN A 123 -27.48 3.54 15.52
CA GLN A 123 -28.92 3.65 15.75
C GLN A 123 -29.73 3.87 14.46
N TRP A 124 -29.22 4.67 13.53
CA TRP A 124 -29.96 5.05 12.32
C TRP A 124 -29.70 4.13 11.14
N PHE A 125 -28.46 3.61 11.03
CA PHE A 125 -28.02 2.85 9.87
C PHE A 125 -27.53 1.44 10.20
N GLY A 126 -27.49 1.05 11.46
CA GLY A 126 -26.93 -0.24 11.89
C GLY A 126 -25.41 -0.37 11.63
N LEU A 127 -24.70 0.75 11.37
CA LEU A 127 -23.29 0.76 11.01
C LEU A 127 -22.41 0.83 12.26
N SER A 128 -21.55 -0.18 12.44
CA SER A 128 -20.48 -0.19 13.44
C SER A 128 -19.14 -0.17 12.74
N PHE A 129 -18.27 0.77 13.13
CA PHE A 129 -16.90 0.88 12.62
C PHE A 129 -15.89 0.23 13.58
N GLY A 130 -16.07 0.37 14.88
CA GLY A 130 -15.18 -0.29 15.85
C GLY A 130 -15.19 -1.81 15.69
N PHE A 131 -14.02 -2.43 15.78
CA PHE A 131 -13.83 -3.88 15.70
C PHE A 131 -14.38 -4.52 14.41
N SER A 132 -14.27 -3.82 13.29
CA SER A 132 -14.73 -4.30 11.98
C SER A 132 -13.79 -3.90 10.85
N TRP A 133 -13.83 -4.62 9.72
CA TRP A 133 -13.03 -4.27 8.56
C TRP A 133 -13.36 -2.87 8.01
N LYS A 134 -14.62 -2.40 8.16
CA LYS A 134 -15.03 -1.04 7.79
C LYS A 134 -14.27 0.01 8.61
N GLY A 135 -14.02 -0.30 9.88
CA GLY A 135 -13.18 0.54 10.73
C GLY A 135 -11.71 0.54 10.30
N ALA A 136 -11.17 -0.62 9.85
CA ALA A 136 -9.83 -0.67 9.28
C ALA A 136 -9.72 0.20 8.02
N VAL A 137 -10.74 0.20 7.15
CA VAL A 137 -10.83 1.08 5.98
C VAL A 137 -10.83 2.55 6.40
N LEU A 138 -11.64 2.92 7.40
CA LEU A 138 -11.72 4.29 7.89
C LEU A 138 -10.39 4.75 8.52
N ALA A 139 -9.76 3.91 9.36
CA ALA A 139 -8.47 4.22 9.97
C ALA A 139 -7.39 4.46 8.91
N SER A 140 -7.28 3.53 7.95
CA SER A 140 -6.32 3.64 6.84
C SER A 140 -6.59 4.86 5.96
N ALA A 141 -7.85 5.17 5.68
CA ALA A 141 -8.25 6.36 4.93
C ALA A 141 -7.82 7.64 5.65
N VAL A 142 -8.11 7.77 6.94
CA VAL A 142 -7.77 8.98 7.74
C VAL A 142 -6.26 9.20 7.80
N VAL A 143 -5.48 8.13 8.01
CA VAL A 143 -4.01 8.24 8.11
C VAL A 143 -3.37 8.54 6.75
N ALA A 144 -3.91 8.00 5.65
CA ALA A 144 -3.39 8.24 4.31
C ALA A 144 -3.87 9.57 3.72
N PHE A 145 -5.01 10.10 4.18
CA PHE A 145 -5.70 11.26 3.61
C PHE A 145 -4.81 12.49 3.39
N PRO A 146 -4.04 12.95 4.37
CA PRO A 146 -3.21 14.16 4.19
C PRO A 146 -2.14 13.98 3.10
N LEU A 147 -1.58 12.78 2.95
CA LEU A 147 -0.60 12.48 1.90
C LEU A 147 -1.23 12.57 0.51
N VAL A 148 -2.44 12.02 0.36
CA VAL A 148 -3.21 12.07 -0.89
C VAL A 148 -3.58 13.52 -1.23
N VAL A 149 -4.13 14.27 -0.27
CA VAL A 149 -4.47 15.69 -0.44
C VAL A 149 -3.25 16.50 -0.86
N ARG A 150 -2.10 16.29 -0.22
CA ARG A 150 -0.87 17.02 -0.53
C ARG A 150 -0.38 16.74 -1.96
N ALA A 151 -0.39 15.48 -2.40
CA ALA A 151 0.04 15.10 -3.75
C ALA A 151 -0.87 15.73 -4.83
N ILE A 152 -2.19 15.67 -4.63
CA ILE A 152 -3.16 16.26 -5.55
C ILE A 152 -3.05 17.77 -5.55
N ARG A 153 -2.92 18.40 -4.38
CA ARG A 153 -2.80 19.85 -4.25
C ARG A 153 -1.58 20.40 -4.99
N LEU A 154 -0.41 19.77 -4.84
CA LEU A 154 0.81 20.15 -5.56
C LEU A 154 0.61 20.10 -7.08
N SER A 155 -0.07 19.09 -7.59
CA SER A 155 -0.40 18.99 -9.00
C SER A 155 -1.38 20.06 -9.46
N LEU A 156 -2.38 20.42 -8.66
CA LEU A 156 -3.30 21.51 -8.94
C LEU A 156 -2.60 22.88 -8.94
N GLU A 157 -1.69 23.11 -8.01
CA GLU A 157 -0.93 24.35 -7.88
C GLU A 157 0.06 24.56 -9.04
N SER A 158 0.52 23.47 -9.70
CA SER A 158 1.40 23.55 -10.88
C SER A 158 0.68 23.93 -12.18
N ILE A 159 -0.66 23.88 -12.20
CA ILE A 159 -1.46 24.27 -13.38
C ILE A 159 -1.55 25.81 -13.47
N ASP A 160 -1.19 26.37 -14.62
CA ASP A 160 -1.31 27.82 -14.85
C ASP A 160 -2.78 28.26 -14.77
N ILE A 161 -3.06 29.13 -13.81
CA ILE A 161 -4.40 29.66 -13.56
C ILE A 161 -4.96 30.44 -14.77
N LYS A 162 -4.08 30.95 -15.66
CA LYS A 162 -4.47 31.65 -16.87
C LYS A 162 -5.29 30.78 -17.82
N LEU A 163 -5.05 29.48 -17.84
CA LEU A 163 -5.86 28.52 -18.63
C LEU A 163 -7.31 28.48 -18.16
N GLU A 164 -7.52 28.50 -16.85
CA GLU A 164 -8.85 28.50 -16.24
C GLU A 164 -9.55 29.86 -16.50
N GLN A 165 -8.81 30.97 -16.38
CA GLN A 165 -9.32 32.31 -16.63
C GLN A 165 -9.68 32.51 -18.11
N ALA A 166 -8.85 32.05 -19.05
CA ALA A 166 -9.14 32.13 -20.49
C ALA A 166 -10.42 31.35 -20.85
N ALA A 167 -10.64 30.17 -20.26
CA ALA A 167 -11.88 29.44 -20.48
C ALA A 167 -13.11 30.17 -19.92
N GLN A 168 -12.97 30.83 -18.77
CA GLN A 168 -14.04 31.61 -18.16
C GLN A 168 -14.38 32.86 -19.01
N THR A 169 -13.40 33.53 -19.59
CA THR A 169 -13.65 34.65 -20.49
C THR A 169 -14.38 34.26 -21.79
N LEU A 170 -14.20 32.99 -22.21
CA LEU A 170 -14.95 32.36 -23.31
C LEU A 170 -16.35 31.85 -22.89
N GLY A 171 -16.81 32.17 -21.69
CA GLY A 171 -18.15 31.82 -21.20
C GLY A 171 -18.29 30.44 -20.58
N ALA A 172 -17.18 29.73 -20.30
CA ALA A 172 -17.27 28.43 -19.62
C ALA A 172 -17.63 28.62 -18.13
N SER A 173 -18.62 27.85 -17.66
CA SER A 173 -18.99 27.82 -16.23
C SER A 173 -17.86 27.23 -15.38
N PRO A 174 -17.76 27.58 -14.07
CA PRO A 174 -16.72 27.03 -13.18
C PRO A 174 -16.65 25.51 -13.14
N TRP A 175 -17.79 24.82 -13.16
CA TRP A 175 -17.86 23.36 -13.21
C TRP A 175 -17.32 22.82 -14.55
N ARG A 176 -17.62 23.48 -15.67
CA ARG A 176 -17.11 23.09 -16.97
C ARG A 176 -15.58 23.25 -17.01
N VAL A 177 -15.05 24.35 -16.51
CA VAL A 177 -13.60 24.59 -16.39
C VAL A 177 -12.95 23.49 -15.54
N PHE A 178 -13.56 23.17 -14.38
CA PHE A 178 -13.04 22.12 -13.52
C PHE A 178 -12.94 20.78 -14.26
N PHE A 179 -14.02 20.28 -14.88
CA PHE A 179 -14.01 18.97 -15.51
C PHE A 179 -13.25 18.89 -16.83
N THR A 180 -13.12 20.01 -17.57
CA THR A 180 -12.48 20.01 -18.90
C THR A 180 -11.01 20.45 -18.87
N ILE A 181 -10.59 21.21 -17.87
CA ILE A 181 -9.22 21.76 -17.78
C ILE A 181 -8.53 21.32 -16.49
N THR A 182 -9.06 21.74 -15.33
CA THR A 182 -8.37 21.57 -14.05
C THR A 182 -8.21 20.09 -13.66
N PHE A 183 -9.29 19.31 -13.69
CA PHE A 183 -9.25 17.90 -13.31
C PHE A 183 -8.38 17.05 -14.26
N PRO A 184 -8.53 17.12 -15.61
CA PRO A 184 -7.66 16.36 -16.50
C PRO A 184 -6.17 16.71 -16.36
N LEU A 185 -5.83 17.99 -16.19
CA LEU A 185 -4.44 18.41 -15.98
C LEU A 185 -3.89 18.01 -14.61
N SER A 186 -4.74 17.86 -13.59
CA SER A 186 -4.34 17.36 -12.27
C SER A 186 -4.27 15.83 -12.17
N LEU A 187 -4.72 15.09 -13.17
CA LEU A 187 -4.81 13.63 -13.15
C LEU A 187 -3.50 12.92 -12.80
N PRO A 188 -2.30 13.39 -13.25
CA PRO A 188 -1.03 12.81 -12.79
C PRO A 188 -0.89 12.83 -11.26
N GLY A 189 -1.24 13.95 -10.63
CA GLY A 189 -1.19 14.09 -9.17
C GLY A 189 -2.26 13.27 -8.46
N VAL A 190 -3.46 13.14 -9.05
CA VAL A 190 -4.53 12.29 -8.53
C VAL A 190 -4.10 10.82 -8.51
N LEU A 191 -3.51 10.34 -9.62
CA LEU A 191 -3.01 8.98 -9.72
C LEU A 191 -1.84 8.74 -8.76
N ALA A 192 -0.87 9.64 -8.73
CA ALA A 192 0.26 9.56 -7.79
C ALA A 192 -0.22 9.55 -6.33
N GLY A 193 -1.11 10.48 -5.97
CA GLY A 193 -1.70 10.55 -4.64
C GLY A 193 -2.46 9.29 -4.27
N GLY A 194 -3.28 8.75 -5.18
CA GLY A 194 -4.04 7.51 -4.96
C GLY A 194 -3.14 6.31 -4.71
N VAL A 195 -2.08 6.14 -5.50
CA VAL A 195 -1.14 5.00 -5.32
C VAL A 195 -0.28 5.18 -4.07
N LEU A 196 0.18 6.40 -3.76
CA LEU A 196 0.89 6.68 -2.51
C LEU A 196 0.00 6.44 -1.29
N GLY A 197 -1.27 6.87 -1.35
CA GLY A 197 -2.25 6.59 -0.31
C GLY A 197 -2.53 5.10 -0.14
N PHE A 198 -2.65 4.36 -1.23
CA PHE A 198 -2.77 2.90 -1.23
C PHE A 198 -1.58 2.23 -0.54
N ALA A 199 -0.35 2.59 -0.93
CA ALA A 199 0.87 2.06 -0.32
C ALA A 199 0.95 2.38 1.19
N ARG A 200 0.56 3.63 1.57
CA ARG A 200 0.49 4.04 2.98
C ARG A 200 -0.54 3.23 3.76
N SER A 201 -1.69 2.93 3.14
CA SER A 201 -2.76 2.11 3.75
C SER A 201 -2.35 0.65 3.94
N LEU A 202 -1.58 0.07 3.02
CA LEU A 202 -1.05 -1.31 3.15
C LEU A 202 -0.16 -1.49 4.38
N GLY A 203 0.61 -0.47 4.74
CA GLY A 203 1.52 -0.49 5.90
C GLY A 203 0.89 0.04 7.19
N GLU A 204 -0.43 0.29 7.23
CA GLU A 204 -1.06 0.82 8.43
C GLU A 204 -1.21 -0.24 9.51
N PHE A 205 -0.68 0.07 10.70
CA PHE A 205 -0.69 -0.79 11.88
C PHE A 205 -1.27 -0.09 13.10
N GLY A 206 -0.73 1.08 13.46
CA GLY A 206 -0.97 1.70 14.74
C GLY A 206 -2.43 2.17 14.96
N ALA A 207 -3.04 2.78 13.93
CA ALA A 207 -4.42 3.20 14.02
C ALA A 207 -5.38 2.00 13.92
N THR A 208 -5.04 1.00 13.12
CA THR A 208 -5.87 -0.21 12.98
C THR A 208 -5.87 -1.05 14.24
N ILE A 209 -4.71 -1.36 14.84
CA ILE A 209 -4.65 -2.17 16.07
C ILE A 209 -5.46 -1.55 17.21
N THR A 210 -5.44 -0.22 17.33
CA THR A 210 -6.12 0.51 18.40
C THR A 210 -7.62 0.64 18.16
N PHE A 211 -8.06 0.84 16.91
CA PHE A 211 -9.47 1.11 16.58
C PHE A 211 -10.25 -0.17 16.33
N VAL A 212 -9.65 -1.16 15.67
CA VAL A 212 -10.36 -2.38 15.23
C VAL A 212 -9.81 -3.68 15.81
N SER A 213 -8.73 -3.61 16.59
CA SER A 213 -8.05 -4.77 17.14
C SER A 213 -7.42 -5.68 16.06
N ASN A 214 -7.07 -6.90 16.44
CA ASN A 214 -6.41 -7.88 15.58
C ASN A 214 -7.22 -9.18 15.57
N ILE A 215 -8.27 -9.22 14.74
CA ILE A 215 -9.20 -10.34 14.64
C ILE A 215 -8.93 -11.10 13.35
N ALA A 216 -8.49 -12.36 13.47
CA ALA A 216 -8.21 -13.22 12.31
C ALA A 216 -9.45 -13.34 11.40
N GLY A 217 -9.26 -13.18 10.09
CA GLY A 217 -10.33 -13.24 9.09
C GLY A 217 -11.22 -12.00 9.01
N GLU A 218 -11.13 -11.04 9.94
CA GLU A 218 -12.01 -9.85 9.97
C GLU A 218 -11.25 -8.52 9.92
N THR A 219 -10.22 -8.33 10.75
CA THR A 219 -9.45 -7.09 10.81
C THR A 219 -7.95 -7.28 10.68
N GLN A 220 -7.47 -8.52 10.65
CA GLN A 220 -6.07 -8.90 10.63
C GLN A 220 -5.42 -8.62 9.27
N THR A 221 -4.96 -7.39 9.06
CA THR A 221 -4.15 -7.01 7.89
C THR A 221 -2.73 -7.58 7.96
N ILE A 222 -1.95 -7.50 6.86
CA ILE A 222 -0.56 -7.98 6.82
C ILE A 222 0.26 -7.50 8.03
N PRO A 223 0.30 -6.19 8.39
CA PRO A 223 1.07 -5.75 9.56
C PRO A 223 0.57 -6.36 10.89
N LEU A 224 -0.75 -6.54 11.03
CA LEU A 224 -1.35 -7.16 12.21
C LEU A 224 -1.06 -8.66 12.30
N ALA A 225 -1.11 -9.37 11.17
CA ALA A 225 -0.74 -10.79 11.09
C ALA A 225 0.75 -11.00 11.39
N MET A 226 1.63 -10.18 10.80
CA MET A 226 3.07 -10.20 11.11
C MET A 226 3.33 -9.99 12.60
N TYR A 227 2.65 -9.03 13.21
CA TYR A 227 2.77 -8.78 14.65
C TYR A 227 2.39 -10.00 15.48
N SER A 228 1.29 -10.70 15.12
CA SER A 228 0.91 -11.95 15.79
C SER A 228 1.93 -13.06 15.59
N PHE A 229 2.43 -13.26 14.37
CA PHE A 229 3.41 -14.31 14.08
C PHE A 229 4.74 -14.07 14.78
N ILE A 230 5.23 -12.83 14.87
CA ILE A 230 6.46 -12.48 15.60
C ILE A 230 6.34 -12.82 17.09
N GLN A 231 5.13 -12.77 17.67
CA GLN A 231 4.90 -13.10 19.08
C GLN A 231 4.61 -14.59 19.30
N SER A 232 4.44 -15.38 18.25
CA SER A 232 4.12 -16.80 18.32
C SER A 232 5.38 -17.63 18.11
N PRO A 233 5.85 -18.42 19.10
CA PRO A 233 7.01 -19.28 18.94
C PRO A 233 6.83 -20.24 17.76
N GLY A 234 7.81 -20.32 16.86
CA GLY A 234 7.80 -21.22 15.69
C GLY A 234 7.10 -20.67 14.46
N ALA A 235 6.60 -19.42 14.49
CA ALA A 235 5.93 -18.75 13.36
C ALA A 235 6.81 -17.70 12.66
N GLU A 236 8.14 -17.77 12.84
CA GLU A 236 9.08 -16.82 12.26
C GLU A 236 9.08 -16.87 10.72
N ALA A 237 8.85 -18.06 10.15
CA ALA A 237 8.80 -18.25 8.70
C ALA A 237 7.56 -17.58 8.08
N GLU A 238 6.39 -17.65 8.76
CA GLU A 238 5.16 -16.97 8.39
C GLU A 238 5.34 -15.44 8.39
N ALA A 239 5.92 -14.92 9.47
CA ALA A 239 6.23 -13.49 9.58
C ALA A 239 7.19 -13.02 8.46
N ALA A 240 8.23 -13.80 8.17
CA ALA A 240 9.20 -13.49 7.11
C ALA A 240 8.55 -13.51 5.72
N ARG A 241 7.66 -14.48 5.42
CA ARG A 241 6.92 -14.53 4.15
C ARG A 241 6.04 -13.29 3.97
N LEU A 242 5.24 -12.94 4.97
CA LEU A 242 4.40 -11.73 4.92
C LEU A 242 5.24 -10.45 4.78
N CYS A 243 6.42 -10.38 5.42
CA CYS A 243 7.35 -9.27 5.25
C CYS A 243 7.78 -9.13 3.78
N VAL A 244 8.18 -10.23 3.13
CA VAL A 244 8.56 -10.23 1.71
C VAL A 244 7.38 -9.79 0.83
N PHE A 245 6.17 -10.30 1.08
CA PHE A 245 4.97 -9.87 0.35
C PHE A 245 4.67 -8.38 0.54
N ALA A 246 4.78 -7.86 1.77
CA ALA A 246 4.58 -6.45 2.05
C ALA A 246 5.59 -5.56 1.29
N ILE A 247 6.87 -5.96 1.24
CA ILE A 247 7.92 -5.26 0.50
C ILE A 247 7.60 -5.27 -1.00
N ILE A 248 7.26 -6.43 -1.57
CA ILE A 248 6.94 -6.57 -2.99
C ILE A 248 5.72 -5.71 -3.36
N LEU A 249 4.64 -5.77 -2.59
CA LEU A 249 3.43 -4.97 -2.83
C LEU A 249 3.71 -3.47 -2.75
N SER A 250 4.51 -3.04 -1.77
CA SER A 250 4.89 -1.64 -1.61
C SER A 250 5.77 -1.16 -2.77
N LEU A 251 6.73 -1.97 -3.20
CA LEU A 251 7.61 -1.67 -4.33
C LEU A 251 6.82 -1.59 -5.65
N ILE A 252 5.95 -2.56 -5.91
CA ILE A 252 5.07 -2.55 -7.09
C ILE A 252 4.19 -1.29 -7.08
N SER A 253 3.61 -0.92 -5.94
CA SER A 253 2.80 0.28 -5.80
C SER A 253 3.62 1.55 -6.13
N LEU A 254 4.84 1.66 -5.60
CA LEU A 254 5.71 2.80 -5.85
C LEU A 254 6.09 2.93 -7.33
N LEU A 255 6.53 1.83 -7.94
CA LEU A 255 6.91 1.79 -9.36
C LEU A 255 5.71 2.08 -10.27
N LEU A 256 4.53 1.56 -9.93
CA LEU A 256 3.29 1.83 -10.65
C LEU A 256 2.90 3.30 -10.56
N SER A 257 3.04 3.92 -9.38
CA SER A 257 2.80 5.35 -9.18
C SER A 257 3.67 6.20 -10.09
N GLU A 258 4.96 5.93 -10.11
CA GLU A 258 5.91 6.68 -10.91
C GLU A 258 5.66 6.48 -12.41
N TRP A 259 5.42 5.25 -12.84
CA TRP A 259 5.12 4.93 -14.23
C TRP A 259 3.82 5.62 -14.73
N LEU A 260 2.74 5.54 -13.93
CA LEU A 260 1.46 6.19 -14.24
C LEU A 260 1.62 7.71 -14.35
N SER A 261 2.31 8.32 -13.39
CA SER A 261 2.56 9.77 -13.37
C SER A 261 3.33 10.22 -14.60
N LYS A 262 4.44 9.55 -14.93
CA LYS A 262 5.25 9.82 -16.13
C LYS A 262 4.45 9.65 -17.43
N ARG A 263 3.65 8.59 -17.52
CA ARG A 263 2.82 8.31 -18.69
C ARG A 263 1.75 9.38 -18.92
N MET A 264 1.12 9.84 -17.83
CA MET A 264 0.10 10.89 -17.91
C MET A 264 0.70 12.26 -18.23
N GLN A 265 1.82 12.62 -17.61
CA GLN A 265 2.54 13.86 -17.93
C GLN A 265 2.91 13.93 -19.42
N LYS A 266 3.43 12.83 -19.99
CA LYS A 266 3.72 12.74 -21.43
C LYS A 266 2.48 12.96 -22.30
N LYS A 267 1.35 12.34 -21.94
CA LYS A 267 0.09 12.51 -22.69
C LYS A 267 -0.48 13.93 -22.64
N LEU A 268 -0.25 14.64 -21.55
CA LEU A 268 -0.74 16.01 -21.34
C LEU A 268 0.23 17.09 -21.88
N GLY A 269 1.33 16.71 -22.52
CA GLY A 269 2.32 17.66 -23.04
C GLY A 269 3.10 18.43 -21.96
N GLN A 270 3.02 18.02 -20.70
CA GLN A 270 3.67 18.66 -19.56
C GLN A 270 5.16 18.29 -19.42
N VAL A 271 5.70 17.48 -20.33
CA VAL A 271 7.11 17.08 -20.34
C VAL A 271 7.85 17.92 -21.36
N ASN A 272 8.31 19.10 -20.99
CA ASN A 272 9.45 19.76 -21.66
C ASN A 272 9.89 21.08 -21.00
N VAL A 273 10.05 21.15 -19.68
CA VAL A 273 10.67 22.31 -19.04
C VAL A 273 11.76 21.91 -18.02
N ALA A 274 12.33 20.74 -18.17
CA ALA A 274 13.46 20.32 -17.32
C ALA A 274 14.49 19.55 -18.16
N ASN A 275 15.20 20.28 -19.02
CA ASN A 275 16.55 19.95 -19.49
C ASN A 275 17.36 21.25 -19.58
#